data_29cf1298601f8f2fa4073cd8e0a95fdf
#
_entry.id   29cf1298601f8f2fa4073cd8e0a95fdf
#
_cell.length_a   1.000
_cell.length_b   1.000
_cell.length_c   1.000
_cell.angle_alpha   90.00
_cell.angle_beta   90.00
_cell.angle_gamma   90.00
#
_symmetry.space_group_name_H-M   'P 1'
#
loop_
_entity.id
_entity.type
_entity.pdbx_description
1 polymer ?
#
loop_
_entity_poly.entity_id
_entity_poly.type
_entity_poly.pdbx_seq_one_letter_code
_entity_poly.pdbx_strand_id
1 'polypeptide(L)'
;LSRGLGDVYKRQVQSLKEKTEEAPNAFPMHPVWTTEQIIESLPYDLTKAQLNVWHEIERDLSGQALMSRLVQGDVGSGKTILAFLAMIMTVENGYQAVLMAPTEVLARQHFQAMEKLLQEQNIDFGHPVLLTGSDTAKEKREKYALIASKEANLVIGTHALIQEKVQYNNLGLVITDEQHRFGVKQREALTTMGNPPNVLVMSATPIPRTLAIIIYGDLDISVIDELPAQRLPIKNCVVDTSYR
;
A
#
# COMPACT_ATOMS: atom_id res chain seq x y z
N LEU A 1 -10.81 -37.98 -8.80
CA LEU A 1 -10.54 -37.33 -7.49
C LEU A 1 -10.00 -35.89 -7.60
N SER A 2 -9.30 -35.50 -8.71
CA SER A 2 -8.71 -34.14 -8.85
C SER A 2 -9.72 -33.05 -9.27
N ARG A 3 -10.81 -33.40 -9.96
CA ARG A 3 -11.85 -32.42 -10.37
C ARG A 3 -12.68 -31.90 -9.19
N GLY A 4 -12.98 -32.73 -8.20
CA GLY A 4 -13.79 -32.32 -7.05
C GLY A 4 -13.09 -31.34 -6.09
N LEU A 5 -11.76 -31.46 -5.91
CA LEU A 5 -10.99 -30.53 -5.07
C LEU A 5 -10.93 -29.12 -5.70
N GLY A 6 -10.80 -29.05 -7.03
CA GLY A 6 -10.80 -27.77 -7.76
C GLY A 6 -12.14 -27.02 -7.67
N ASP A 7 -13.24 -27.76 -7.68
CA ASP A 7 -14.59 -27.17 -7.62
C ASP A 7 -14.98 -26.74 -6.20
N VAL A 8 -14.58 -27.49 -5.17
CA VAL A 8 -14.75 -27.08 -3.76
C VAL A 8 -13.92 -25.85 -3.46
N TYR A 9 -12.68 -25.80 -3.97
CA TYR A 9 -11.80 -24.65 -3.81
C TYR A 9 -12.32 -23.41 -4.52
N LYS A 10 -12.79 -23.54 -5.78
CA LYS A 10 -13.45 -22.46 -6.51
C LYS A 10 -14.67 -21.91 -5.78
N ARG A 11 -15.51 -22.76 -5.21
CA ARG A 11 -16.69 -22.35 -4.43
C ARG A 11 -16.30 -21.63 -3.12
N GLN A 12 -15.26 -22.08 -2.43
CA GLN A 12 -14.75 -21.41 -1.24
C GLN A 12 -14.17 -20.02 -1.57
N VAL A 13 -13.38 -19.92 -2.66
CA VAL A 13 -12.85 -18.66 -3.15
C VAL A 13 -13.98 -17.73 -3.58
N GLN A 14 -14.99 -18.24 -4.28
CA GLN A 14 -16.13 -17.45 -4.73
C GLN A 14 -17.02 -16.98 -3.57
N SER A 15 -17.21 -17.81 -2.54
CA SER A 15 -17.92 -17.42 -1.30
C SER A 15 -17.14 -16.41 -0.45
N LEU A 16 -15.81 -16.47 -0.46
CA LEU A 16 -14.98 -15.44 0.16
C LEU A 16 -15.07 -14.12 -0.63
N LYS A 17 -15.09 -14.21 -1.95
CA LYS A 17 -15.23 -13.07 -2.86
C LYS A 17 -16.54 -12.32 -2.62
N GLU A 18 -17.64 -13.02 -2.63
CA GLU A 18 -18.97 -12.47 -2.36
C GLU A 18 -19.03 -11.78 -0.99
N LYS A 19 -18.35 -12.31 0.03
CA LYS A 19 -18.33 -11.70 1.38
C LYS A 19 -17.47 -10.45 1.48
N THR A 20 -16.42 -10.33 0.67
CA THR A 20 -15.51 -9.17 0.70
C THR A 20 -16.04 -8.05 -0.21
N GLU A 21 -16.63 -8.39 -1.38
CA GLU A 21 -17.30 -7.42 -2.25
C GLU A 21 -18.56 -6.81 -1.61
N GLU A 22 -19.17 -7.48 -0.62
CA GLU A 22 -20.34 -7.00 0.11
C GLU A 22 -20.00 -6.15 1.35
N ALA A 23 -18.73 -6.11 1.78
CA ALA A 23 -18.35 -5.28 2.92
C ALA A 23 -18.42 -3.78 2.52
N PRO A 24 -19.31 -3.00 3.16
CA PRO A 24 -19.44 -1.59 2.83
C PRO A 24 -18.16 -0.84 3.19
N ASN A 25 -17.72 0.06 2.31
CA ASN A 25 -16.60 0.95 2.59
C ASN A 25 -17.04 1.95 3.69
N ALA A 26 -16.49 1.78 4.89
CA ALA A 26 -16.73 2.66 6.01
C ALA A 26 -16.01 4.01 5.88
N PHE A 27 -15.11 4.14 4.90
CA PHE A 27 -14.26 5.30 4.66
C PHE A 27 -14.42 5.80 3.21
N PRO A 28 -15.60 6.29 2.81
CA PRO A 28 -15.83 6.81 1.47
C PRO A 28 -14.95 8.03 1.24
N MET A 29 -14.22 8.02 0.13
CA MET A 29 -13.30 9.09 -0.25
C MET A 29 -13.76 9.75 -1.55
N HIS A 30 -13.35 10.98 -1.75
CA HIS A 30 -13.55 11.71 -3.00
C HIS A 30 -12.19 11.99 -3.63
N PRO A 31 -12.09 12.00 -4.97
CA PRO A 31 -10.90 12.48 -5.65
C PRO A 31 -10.53 13.88 -5.15
N VAL A 32 -9.24 14.13 -5.01
CA VAL A 32 -8.72 15.38 -4.48
C VAL A 32 -7.81 16.04 -5.51
N TRP A 33 -7.90 17.37 -5.62
CA TRP A 33 -7.11 18.13 -6.57
C TRP A 33 -5.60 18.00 -6.34
N THR A 34 -5.20 17.81 -5.11
CA THR A 34 -3.79 17.69 -4.71
C THR A 34 -3.07 16.54 -5.40
N THR A 35 -3.75 15.42 -5.65
CA THR A 35 -3.16 14.27 -6.36
C THR A 35 -2.88 14.61 -7.83
N GLU A 36 -3.76 15.34 -8.50
CA GLU A 36 -3.55 15.80 -9.86
C GLU A 36 -2.39 16.80 -9.94
N GLN A 37 -2.33 17.77 -9.03
CA GLN A 37 -1.21 18.72 -8.94
C GLN A 37 0.13 18.02 -8.74
N ILE A 38 0.19 17.00 -7.88
CA ILE A 38 1.41 16.22 -7.68
C ILE A 38 1.80 15.53 -8.97
N ILE A 39 0.88 14.84 -9.65
CA ILE A 39 1.15 14.14 -10.92
C ILE A 39 1.72 15.11 -11.96
N GLU A 40 1.14 16.31 -12.11
CA GLU A 40 1.59 17.32 -13.05
C GLU A 40 2.95 17.93 -12.69
N SER A 41 3.31 17.96 -11.42
CA SER A 41 4.56 18.57 -10.91
C SER A 41 5.73 17.59 -10.80
N LEU A 42 5.50 16.30 -11.03
CA LEU A 42 6.59 15.31 -11.01
C LEU A 42 7.66 15.66 -12.06
N PRO A 43 8.94 15.44 -11.78
CA PRO A 43 10.02 15.69 -12.74
C PRO A 43 10.04 14.70 -13.92
N TYR A 44 9.04 13.84 -14.02
CA TYR A 44 8.83 12.83 -15.07
C TYR A 44 7.35 12.56 -15.24
N ASP A 45 6.95 12.18 -16.44
CA ASP A 45 5.58 11.76 -16.72
C ASP A 45 5.34 10.34 -16.21
N LEU A 46 4.17 10.12 -15.61
CA LEU A 46 3.72 8.76 -15.31
C LEU A 46 3.42 8.01 -16.62
N THR A 47 3.81 6.74 -16.67
CA THR A 47 3.46 5.89 -17.83
C THR A 47 1.96 5.65 -17.90
N LYS A 48 1.47 5.20 -19.06
CA LYS A 48 0.05 4.86 -19.22
C LYS A 48 -0.38 3.77 -18.24
N ALA A 49 0.48 2.77 -18.01
CA ALA A 49 0.21 1.71 -17.06
C ALA A 49 0.10 2.25 -15.62
N GLN A 50 0.97 3.16 -15.21
CA GLN A 50 0.90 3.82 -13.91
C GLN A 50 -0.37 4.65 -13.75
N LEU A 51 -0.74 5.45 -14.75
CA LEU A 51 -1.97 6.25 -14.73
C LEU A 51 -3.22 5.37 -14.66
N ASN A 52 -3.27 4.27 -15.43
CA ASN A 52 -4.37 3.33 -15.37
C ASN A 52 -4.52 2.71 -13.98
N VAL A 53 -3.41 2.27 -13.38
CA VAL A 53 -3.41 1.72 -12.01
C VAL A 53 -3.81 2.78 -10.99
N TRP A 54 -3.37 4.03 -11.15
CA TRP A 54 -3.80 5.14 -10.29
C TRP A 54 -5.33 5.33 -10.35
N HIS A 55 -5.91 5.41 -11.54
CA HIS A 55 -7.35 5.57 -11.70
C HIS A 55 -8.15 4.37 -11.16
N GLU A 56 -7.60 3.15 -11.21
CA GLU A 56 -8.21 2.00 -10.56
C GLU A 56 -8.21 2.14 -9.03
N ILE A 57 -7.10 2.58 -8.43
CA ILE A 57 -7.00 2.83 -6.98
C ILE A 57 -7.96 3.95 -6.57
N GLU A 58 -7.95 5.08 -7.26
CA GLU A 58 -8.81 6.24 -6.99
C GLU A 58 -10.30 5.87 -7.05
N ARG A 59 -10.69 5.13 -8.09
CA ARG A 59 -12.07 4.64 -8.25
C ARG A 59 -12.46 3.73 -7.10
N ASP A 60 -11.60 2.81 -6.69
CA ASP A 60 -11.91 1.87 -5.62
C ASP A 60 -12.00 2.58 -4.26
N LEU A 61 -11.09 3.51 -3.96
CA LEU A 61 -11.15 4.33 -2.75
C LEU A 61 -12.41 5.20 -2.68
N SER A 62 -12.90 5.63 -3.86
CA SER A 62 -14.14 6.41 -3.98
C SER A 62 -15.39 5.54 -4.06
N GLY A 63 -15.23 4.22 -4.12
CA GLY A 63 -16.31 3.26 -4.24
C GLY A 63 -17.07 3.00 -2.94
N GLN A 64 -18.21 2.34 -3.07
CA GLN A 64 -19.01 1.91 -1.94
C GLN A 64 -18.53 0.61 -1.30
N ALA A 65 -17.76 -0.20 -2.05
CA ALA A 65 -17.15 -1.42 -1.57
C ALA A 65 -15.75 -1.15 -1.01
N LEU A 66 -15.34 -1.96 -0.04
CA LEU A 66 -14.01 -1.87 0.54
C LEU A 66 -12.94 -2.24 -0.49
N MET A 67 -11.98 -1.36 -0.72
CA MET A 67 -10.85 -1.66 -1.61
C MET A 67 -9.96 -2.74 -1.02
N SER A 68 -9.67 -3.77 -1.81
CA SER A 68 -8.65 -4.78 -1.52
C SER A 68 -7.89 -5.07 -2.81
N ARG A 69 -6.74 -4.39 -3.02
CA ARG A 69 -6.03 -4.38 -4.31
C ARG A 69 -4.56 -4.75 -4.18
N LEU A 70 -4.09 -5.54 -5.14
CA LEU A 70 -2.68 -5.88 -5.33
C LEU A 70 -2.12 -5.15 -6.54
N VAL A 71 -1.13 -4.31 -6.35
CA VAL A 71 -0.37 -3.66 -7.43
C VAL A 71 0.94 -4.42 -7.64
N GLN A 72 1.07 -5.02 -8.81
CA GLN A 72 2.27 -5.72 -9.25
C GLN A 72 3.05 -4.86 -10.25
N GLY A 73 4.36 -4.89 -10.13
CA GLY A 73 5.26 -4.23 -11.07
C GLY A 73 6.70 -4.46 -10.67
N ASP A 74 7.60 -4.45 -11.62
CA ASP A 74 9.03 -4.67 -11.38
C ASP A 74 9.62 -3.63 -10.40
N VAL A 75 10.79 -3.89 -9.85
CA VAL A 75 11.53 -2.92 -9.04
C VAL A 75 11.76 -1.65 -9.86
N GLY A 76 11.40 -0.50 -9.31
CA GLY A 76 11.49 0.79 -10.02
C GLY A 76 10.38 1.06 -11.03
N SER A 77 9.30 0.28 -11.07
CA SER A 77 8.12 0.56 -11.90
C SER A 77 7.24 1.72 -11.38
N GLY A 78 7.61 2.37 -10.29
CA GLY A 78 6.91 3.53 -9.75
C GLY A 78 5.73 3.21 -8.83
N LYS A 79 5.65 2.00 -8.25
CA LYS A 79 4.59 1.65 -7.27
C LYS A 79 4.53 2.61 -6.09
N THR A 80 5.67 3.10 -5.63
CA THR A 80 5.77 3.98 -4.46
C THR A 80 5.03 5.30 -4.64
N ILE A 81 5.10 5.92 -5.83
CA ILE A 81 4.37 7.17 -6.06
C ILE A 81 2.86 6.95 -6.03
N LEU A 82 2.37 5.82 -6.56
CA LEU A 82 0.95 5.48 -6.50
C LEU A 82 0.47 5.27 -5.06
N ALA A 83 1.31 4.63 -4.23
CA ALA A 83 1.06 4.50 -2.79
C ALA A 83 0.98 5.87 -2.11
N PHE A 84 1.88 6.79 -2.43
CA PHE A 84 1.88 8.14 -1.87
C PHE A 84 0.65 8.94 -2.28
N LEU A 85 0.24 8.87 -3.54
CA LEU A 85 -1.00 9.50 -4.00
C LEU A 85 -2.22 8.96 -3.24
N ALA A 86 -2.30 7.64 -3.03
CA ALA A 86 -3.37 7.03 -2.26
C ALA A 86 -3.37 7.47 -0.79
N MET A 87 -2.19 7.59 -0.15
CA MET A 87 -2.08 8.11 1.21
C MET A 87 -2.52 9.57 1.30
N ILE A 88 -2.09 10.41 0.36
CA ILE A 88 -2.45 11.83 0.30
C ILE A 88 -3.96 11.99 0.13
N MET A 89 -4.55 11.27 -0.83
CA MET A 89 -6.01 11.26 -1.02
C MET A 89 -6.74 10.87 0.28
N THR A 90 -6.25 9.84 0.97
CA THR A 90 -6.85 9.36 2.22
C THR A 90 -6.80 10.43 3.32
N VAL A 91 -5.66 11.07 3.50
CA VAL A 91 -5.47 12.08 4.56
C VAL A 91 -6.28 13.35 4.26
N GLU A 92 -6.35 13.78 3.01
CA GLU A 92 -7.15 14.93 2.61
C GLU A 92 -8.66 14.70 2.79
N ASN A 93 -9.10 13.44 2.72
CA ASN A 93 -10.46 13.04 3.08
C ASN A 93 -10.68 12.88 4.61
N GLY A 94 -9.70 13.23 5.45
CA GLY A 94 -9.82 13.25 6.91
C GLY A 94 -9.59 11.90 7.58
N TYR A 95 -9.00 10.93 6.87
CA TYR A 95 -8.68 9.60 7.40
C TYR A 95 -7.18 9.44 7.63
N GLN A 96 -6.81 8.42 8.40
CA GLN A 96 -5.41 8.04 8.59
C GLN A 96 -4.98 7.04 7.53
N ALA A 97 -3.74 7.20 7.04
CA ALA A 97 -3.11 6.31 6.08
C ALA A 97 -1.81 5.73 6.64
N VAL A 98 -1.64 4.43 6.48
CA VAL A 98 -0.47 3.68 6.97
C VAL A 98 0.25 3.01 5.81
N LEU A 99 1.57 3.15 5.76
CA LEU A 99 2.44 2.39 4.86
C LEU A 99 3.41 1.54 5.67
N MET A 100 3.32 0.24 5.49
CA MET A 100 4.15 -0.74 6.14
C MET A 100 5.21 -1.30 5.20
N ALA A 101 6.48 -1.13 5.59
CA ALA A 101 7.62 -1.69 4.89
C ALA A 101 8.19 -2.93 5.62
N PRO A 102 8.81 -3.87 4.91
CA PRO A 102 9.34 -5.10 5.49
C PRO A 102 10.56 -4.88 6.38
N THR A 103 11.31 -3.81 6.14
CA THR A 103 12.52 -3.47 6.89
C THR A 103 12.52 -2.01 7.34
N GLU A 104 13.26 -1.72 8.39
CA GLU A 104 13.42 -0.36 8.89
C GLU A 104 14.11 0.56 7.88
N VAL A 105 15.05 0.04 7.12
CA VAL A 105 15.74 0.80 6.05
C VAL A 105 14.74 1.28 5.01
N LEU A 106 13.88 0.39 4.52
CA LEU A 106 12.84 0.74 3.55
C LEU A 106 11.80 1.68 4.15
N ALA A 107 11.39 1.47 5.40
CA ALA A 107 10.48 2.38 6.08
C ALA A 107 11.06 3.80 6.17
N ARG A 108 12.34 3.95 6.50
CA ARG A 108 13.03 5.25 6.52
C ARG A 108 13.15 5.87 5.13
N GLN A 109 13.43 5.07 4.10
CA GLN A 109 13.47 5.55 2.72
C GLN A 109 12.10 6.07 2.25
N HIS A 110 11.04 5.32 2.51
CA HIS A 110 9.68 5.77 2.19
C HIS A 110 9.29 7.03 2.96
N PHE A 111 9.64 7.10 4.23
CA PHE A 111 9.37 8.26 5.06
C PHE A 111 10.06 9.51 4.54
N GLN A 112 11.35 9.44 4.26
CA GLN A 112 12.12 10.56 3.69
C GLN A 112 11.60 10.98 2.31
N ALA A 113 11.22 10.02 1.47
CA ALA A 113 10.66 10.31 0.16
C ALA A 113 9.28 11.00 0.27
N MET A 114 8.44 10.59 1.22
CA MET A 114 7.16 11.24 1.51
C MET A 114 7.37 12.66 2.05
N GLU A 115 8.24 12.84 3.03
CA GLU A 115 8.55 14.18 3.57
C GLU A 115 9.04 15.12 2.47
N LYS A 116 9.94 14.64 1.60
CA LYS A 116 10.43 15.40 0.47
C LYS A 116 9.30 15.80 -0.48
N LEU A 117 8.42 14.86 -0.83
CA LEU A 117 7.27 15.12 -1.70
C LEU A 117 6.36 16.19 -1.09
N LEU A 118 6.01 16.08 0.19
CA LEU A 118 5.17 17.06 0.89
C LEU A 118 5.81 18.45 0.92
N GLN A 119 7.12 18.53 1.16
CA GLN A 119 7.87 19.79 1.15
C GLN A 119 7.91 20.43 -0.24
N GLU A 120 8.21 19.65 -1.28
CA GLU A 120 8.27 20.13 -2.68
C GLU A 120 6.92 20.65 -3.16
N GLN A 121 5.83 20.07 -2.69
CA GLN A 121 4.46 20.44 -3.02
C GLN A 121 3.86 21.49 -2.06
N ASN A 122 4.59 21.90 -1.03
CA ASN A 122 4.12 22.80 0.02
C ASN A 122 2.81 22.31 0.67
N ILE A 123 2.71 20.99 0.91
CA ILE A 123 1.56 20.33 1.53
C ILE A 123 1.85 20.13 3.01
N ASP A 124 0.94 20.61 3.87
CA ASP A 124 0.99 20.41 5.32
C ASP A 124 -0.17 19.52 5.77
N PHE A 125 0.13 18.28 6.10
CA PHE A 125 -0.80 17.32 6.72
C PHE A 125 -0.50 17.09 8.21
N GLY A 126 0.17 18.01 8.87
CA GLY A 126 0.59 17.90 10.25
C GLY A 126 1.90 17.11 10.40
N HIS A 127 1.94 16.17 11.32
CA HIS A 127 3.16 15.45 11.68
C HIS A 127 3.17 14.03 11.08
N PRO A 128 3.85 13.81 9.92
CA PRO A 128 4.13 12.45 9.49
C PRO A 128 4.93 11.69 10.55
N VAL A 129 4.59 10.44 10.81
CA VAL A 129 5.24 9.62 11.85
C VAL A 129 5.92 8.41 11.22
N LEU A 130 7.20 8.24 11.55
CA LEU A 130 7.94 7.00 11.30
C LEU A 130 7.95 6.16 12.58
N LEU A 131 7.34 4.97 12.56
CA LEU A 131 7.29 4.04 13.68
C LEU A 131 8.02 2.74 13.36
N THR A 132 9.10 2.46 14.08
CA THR A 132 9.97 1.30 13.84
C THR A 132 10.22 0.48 15.11
N GLY A 133 10.81 -0.70 14.92
CA GLY A 133 11.19 -1.57 16.03
C GLY A 133 12.26 -0.96 16.94
N SER A 134 13.19 -0.17 16.35
CA SER A 134 14.34 0.44 17.04
C SER A 134 13.97 1.67 17.87
N ASP A 135 12.75 2.21 17.74
CA ASP A 135 12.31 3.33 18.57
C ASP A 135 12.35 2.97 20.05
N THR A 136 12.81 3.90 20.87
CA THR A 136 12.80 3.76 22.34
C THR A 136 11.37 3.70 22.88
N ALA A 137 11.20 3.22 24.08
CA ALA A 137 9.89 3.16 24.73
C ALA A 137 9.24 4.54 24.90
N LYS A 138 10.05 5.61 25.07
CA LYS A 138 9.59 6.98 25.16
C LYS A 138 9.08 7.48 23.81
N GLU A 139 9.89 7.32 22.76
CA GLU A 139 9.52 7.72 21.40
C GLU A 139 8.26 6.99 20.92
N LYS A 140 8.16 5.67 21.17
CA LYS A 140 6.94 4.92 20.84
C LYS A 140 5.71 5.47 21.53
N ARG A 141 5.82 5.84 22.83
CA ARG A 141 4.69 6.41 23.55
C ARG A 141 4.24 7.74 22.96
N GLU A 142 5.17 8.61 22.63
CA GLU A 142 4.89 9.91 21.99
C GLU A 142 4.23 9.72 20.62
N LYS A 143 4.78 8.84 19.79
CA LYS A 143 4.21 8.52 18.47
C LYS A 143 2.81 7.89 18.57
N TYR A 144 2.59 6.99 19.53
CA TYR A 144 1.26 6.41 19.76
C TYR A 144 0.24 7.47 20.15
N ALA A 145 0.64 8.45 20.97
CA ALA A 145 -0.24 9.55 21.35
C ALA A 145 -0.63 10.42 20.12
N LEU A 146 0.34 10.75 19.26
CA LEU A 146 0.08 11.51 18.02
C LEU A 146 -0.84 10.75 17.06
N ILE A 147 -0.69 9.43 16.95
CA ILE A 147 -1.56 8.60 16.11
C ILE A 147 -2.99 8.56 16.68
N ALA A 148 -3.11 8.35 17.98
CA ALA A 148 -4.42 8.27 18.64
C ALA A 148 -5.18 9.60 18.65
N SER A 149 -4.46 10.74 18.75
CA SER A 149 -5.07 12.09 18.71
C SER A 149 -5.43 12.59 17.32
N LYS A 150 -5.06 11.88 16.24
CA LYS A 150 -5.14 12.32 14.84
C LYS A 150 -4.20 13.49 14.48
N GLU A 151 -3.24 13.83 15.29
CA GLU A 151 -2.19 14.75 14.93
C GLU A 151 -1.24 14.13 13.88
N ALA A 152 -1.10 12.79 13.90
CA ALA A 152 -0.42 12.02 12.88
C ALA A 152 -1.42 11.26 12.01
N ASN A 153 -1.60 11.72 10.77
CA ASN A 153 -2.49 11.10 9.78
C ASN A 153 -1.72 10.30 8.72
N LEU A 154 -0.44 10.62 8.49
CA LEU A 154 0.49 9.87 7.65
C LEU A 154 1.44 9.07 8.55
N VAL A 155 1.34 7.74 8.50
CA VAL A 155 2.17 6.88 9.33
C VAL A 155 2.91 5.86 8.45
N ILE A 156 4.23 5.85 8.57
CA ILE A 156 5.10 4.92 7.84
C ILE A 156 5.91 4.12 8.86
N GLY A 157 6.11 2.84 8.63
CA GLY A 157 6.89 2.04 9.57
C GLY A 157 7.01 0.58 9.20
N THR A 158 7.33 -0.22 10.20
CA THR A 158 7.48 -1.67 10.08
C THR A 158 6.32 -2.40 10.79
N HIS A 159 6.50 -3.65 11.12
CA HIS A 159 5.53 -4.43 11.92
C HIS A 159 5.14 -3.77 13.26
N ALA A 160 5.86 -2.74 13.70
CA ALA A 160 5.49 -1.97 14.88
C ALA A 160 4.11 -1.30 14.73
N LEU A 161 3.67 -1.04 13.49
CA LEU A 161 2.39 -0.40 13.14
C LEU A 161 1.15 -1.24 13.48
N ILE A 162 1.29 -2.56 13.55
CA ILE A 162 0.18 -3.50 13.80
C ILE A 162 0.20 -4.09 15.21
N GLN A 163 0.98 -3.51 16.13
CA GLN A 163 0.97 -3.93 17.53
C GLN A 163 -0.31 -3.42 18.22
N GLU A 164 -0.87 -4.22 19.12
CA GLU A 164 -2.10 -3.88 19.88
C GLU A 164 -2.05 -2.53 20.61
N LYS A 165 -0.86 -2.03 20.88
CA LYS A 165 -0.65 -0.74 21.55
C LYS A 165 -0.87 0.47 20.65
N VAL A 166 -0.88 0.28 19.33
CA VAL A 166 -1.13 1.36 18.36
C VAL A 166 -2.64 1.48 18.18
N GLN A 167 -3.20 2.57 18.62
CA GLN A 167 -4.62 2.85 18.48
C GLN A 167 -4.82 3.90 17.40
N TYR A 168 -5.35 3.48 16.27
CA TYR A 168 -5.78 4.38 15.21
C TYR A 168 -7.18 4.90 15.52
N ASN A 169 -7.41 6.18 15.25
CA ASN A 169 -8.72 6.79 15.48
C ASN A 169 -9.65 6.60 14.25
N ASN A 170 -9.08 6.70 13.06
CA ASN A 170 -9.87 6.71 11.81
C ASN A 170 -9.01 6.17 10.65
N LEU A 171 -8.58 4.92 10.74
CA LEU A 171 -7.69 4.29 9.76
C LEU A 171 -8.46 3.95 8.49
N GLY A 172 -8.28 4.74 7.43
CA GLY A 172 -8.96 4.58 6.15
C GLY A 172 -8.18 3.74 5.12
N LEU A 173 -6.84 3.70 5.22
CA LEU A 173 -6.01 3.00 4.24
C LEU A 173 -4.78 2.36 4.90
N VAL A 174 -4.53 1.12 4.54
CA VAL A 174 -3.30 0.39 4.86
C VAL A 174 -2.61 -0.05 3.59
N ILE A 175 -1.36 0.35 3.44
CA ILE A 175 -0.49 -0.05 2.33
C ILE A 175 0.60 -0.97 2.86
N THR A 176 0.88 -2.04 2.13
CA THR A 176 2.00 -2.94 2.45
C THR A 176 2.94 -3.04 1.25
N ASP A 177 4.21 -2.76 1.51
CA ASP A 177 5.26 -2.90 0.52
C ASP A 177 5.98 -4.24 0.74
N GLU A 178 6.20 -4.97 -0.36
CA GLU A 178 6.83 -6.30 -0.36
C GLU A 178 6.29 -7.31 0.67
N GLN A 179 5.57 -8.16 0.27
CA GLN A 179 4.49 -8.97 0.69
C GLN A 179 4.76 -10.23 1.47
N HIS A 180 5.96 -10.67 1.66
CA HIS A 180 6.24 -12.05 2.11
C HIS A 180 5.69 -12.41 3.51
N ARG A 181 5.08 -11.48 4.24
CA ARG A 181 4.57 -11.74 5.60
C ARG A 181 3.24 -11.06 5.97
N PHE A 182 2.57 -10.34 5.06
CA PHE A 182 1.26 -9.76 5.38
C PHE A 182 0.14 -10.76 5.09
N GLY A 183 -0.02 -11.68 6.01
CA GLY A 183 -1.03 -12.72 5.92
C GLY A 183 -2.39 -12.32 6.52
N VAL A 184 -3.33 -13.24 6.46
CA VAL A 184 -4.70 -13.13 7.00
C VAL A 184 -4.71 -12.63 8.46
N LYS A 185 -3.78 -13.08 9.29
CA LYS A 185 -3.67 -12.67 10.70
C LYS A 185 -3.42 -11.18 10.92
N GLN A 186 -2.64 -10.54 10.05
CA GLN A 186 -2.38 -9.10 10.17
C GLN A 186 -3.58 -8.27 9.71
N ARG A 187 -4.34 -8.74 8.72
CA ARG A 187 -5.62 -8.12 8.35
C ARG A 187 -6.64 -8.26 9.47
N GLU A 188 -6.75 -9.44 10.07
CA GLU A 188 -7.61 -9.68 11.23
C GLU A 188 -7.22 -8.76 12.40
N ALA A 189 -5.93 -8.54 12.66
CA ALA A 189 -5.49 -7.62 13.71
C ALA A 189 -5.93 -6.17 13.45
N LEU A 190 -5.94 -5.73 12.18
CA LEU A 190 -6.42 -4.39 11.81
C LEU A 190 -7.96 -4.29 11.86
N THR A 191 -8.68 -5.36 11.52
CA THR A 191 -10.16 -5.40 11.62
C THR A 191 -10.65 -5.43 13.06
N THR A 192 -9.88 -5.94 14.00
CA THR A 192 -10.23 -5.89 15.44
C THR A 192 -10.14 -4.47 16.03
N MET A 193 -9.53 -3.52 15.32
CA MET A 193 -9.39 -2.12 15.75
C MET A 193 -10.56 -1.21 15.35
N GLY A 194 -11.63 -1.75 14.75
CA GLY A 194 -12.80 -0.97 14.31
C GLY A 194 -13.28 -1.40 12.92
N ASN A 195 -13.75 -0.43 12.12
CA ASN A 195 -14.11 -0.70 10.74
C ASN A 195 -12.90 -1.13 9.92
N PRO A 196 -13.01 -2.12 9.03
CA PRO A 196 -11.89 -2.57 8.21
C PRO A 196 -11.43 -1.44 7.26
N PRO A 197 -10.12 -1.14 7.22
CA PRO A 197 -9.58 -0.14 6.30
C PRO A 197 -9.48 -0.67 4.87
N ASN A 198 -9.42 0.22 3.90
CA ASN A 198 -9.00 -0.11 2.55
C ASN A 198 -7.57 -0.69 2.56
N VAL A 199 -7.29 -1.67 1.73
CA VAL A 199 -5.99 -2.36 1.69
C VAL A 199 -5.39 -2.29 0.29
N LEU A 200 -4.17 -1.78 0.22
CA LEU A 200 -3.33 -1.77 -0.97
C LEU A 200 -2.06 -2.58 -0.72
N VAL A 201 -1.84 -3.59 -1.51
CA VAL A 201 -0.65 -4.43 -1.42
C VAL A 201 0.24 -4.16 -2.63
N MET A 202 1.53 -3.93 -2.43
CA MET A 202 2.50 -3.77 -3.50
C MET A 202 3.43 -4.97 -3.57
N SER A 203 3.75 -5.44 -4.78
CA SER A 203 4.71 -6.53 -4.99
C SER A 203 5.62 -6.25 -6.18
N ALA A 204 6.93 -6.48 -5.97
CA ALA A 204 7.91 -6.44 -7.04
C ALA A 204 8.00 -7.77 -7.81
N THR A 205 7.50 -8.86 -7.24
CA THR A 205 7.51 -10.16 -7.91
C THR A 205 6.22 -10.38 -8.68
N PRO A 206 6.29 -10.76 -9.96
CA PRO A 206 5.11 -11.17 -10.71
C PRO A 206 4.54 -12.46 -10.12
N ILE A 207 3.41 -12.34 -9.45
CA ILE A 207 2.70 -13.48 -8.88
C ILE A 207 1.63 -13.91 -9.88
N PRO A 208 1.62 -15.16 -10.35
CA PRO A 208 0.54 -15.63 -11.19
C PRO A 208 -0.82 -15.39 -10.53
N ARG A 209 -1.79 -14.88 -11.31
CA ARG A 209 -3.12 -14.51 -10.79
C ARG A 209 -3.77 -15.61 -9.93
N THR A 210 -3.63 -16.86 -10.35
CA THR A 210 -4.13 -18.02 -9.58
C THR A 210 -3.44 -18.17 -8.22
N LEU A 211 -2.15 -17.89 -8.13
CA LEU A 211 -1.40 -17.96 -6.89
C LEU A 211 -1.70 -16.74 -6.00
N ALA A 212 -1.88 -15.57 -6.58
CA ALA A 212 -2.29 -14.37 -5.85
C ALA A 212 -3.64 -14.58 -5.16
N ILE A 213 -4.63 -15.13 -5.86
CA ILE A 213 -5.94 -15.50 -5.29
C ILE A 213 -5.80 -16.52 -4.15
N ILE A 214 -4.87 -17.48 -4.27
CA ILE A 214 -4.63 -18.51 -3.24
C ILE A 214 -4.02 -17.91 -1.98
N ILE A 215 -3.04 -17.02 -2.14
CA ILE A 215 -2.26 -16.48 -1.02
C ILE A 215 -2.99 -15.32 -0.33
N TYR A 216 -3.70 -14.50 -1.11
CA TYR A 216 -4.28 -13.23 -0.63
C TYR A 216 -5.79 -13.24 -0.56
N GLY A 217 -6.43 -14.29 -1.05
CA GLY A 217 -7.87 -14.34 -1.19
C GLY A 217 -8.31 -13.36 -2.29
N ASP A 218 -9.23 -12.51 -1.96
CA ASP A 218 -9.98 -11.68 -2.89
C ASP A 218 -9.37 -10.30 -3.11
N LEU A 219 -8.20 -10.25 -3.77
CA LEU A 219 -7.58 -9.00 -4.18
C LEU A 219 -7.83 -8.74 -5.67
N ASP A 220 -8.28 -7.55 -6.01
CA ASP A 220 -8.18 -7.05 -7.37
C ASP A 220 -6.72 -6.83 -7.75
N ILE A 221 -6.35 -7.19 -8.97
CA ILE A 221 -4.95 -7.19 -9.40
C ILE A 221 -4.76 -6.13 -10.49
N SER A 222 -3.86 -5.20 -10.23
CA SER A 222 -3.34 -4.23 -11.18
C SER A 222 -1.89 -4.55 -11.52
N VAL A 223 -1.51 -4.41 -12.77
CA VAL A 223 -0.15 -4.71 -13.24
C VAL A 223 0.45 -3.48 -13.90
N ILE A 224 1.64 -3.07 -13.44
CA ILE A 224 2.46 -2.08 -14.12
C ILE A 224 3.50 -2.84 -14.95
N ASP A 225 3.22 -3.05 -16.22
CA ASP A 225 4.03 -3.79 -17.18
C ASP A 225 4.96 -2.89 -18.01
N GLU A 226 4.92 -1.58 -17.77
CA GLU A 226 5.79 -0.59 -18.37
C GLU A 226 6.88 -0.13 -17.41
N LEU A 227 8.09 0.05 -17.93
CA LEU A 227 9.17 0.68 -17.18
C LEU A 227 9.28 2.16 -17.54
N PRO A 228 9.59 3.05 -16.58
CA PRO A 228 9.83 4.46 -16.89
C PRO A 228 10.88 4.63 -17.98
N ALA A 229 10.64 5.54 -18.92
CA ALA A 229 11.46 5.74 -20.13
C ALA A 229 12.95 6.05 -19.85
N GLN A 230 13.28 6.51 -18.65
CA GLN A 230 14.66 6.85 -18.26
C GLN A 230 15.45 5.67 -17.67
N ARG A 231 14.86 4.49 -17.55
CA ARG A 231 15.58 3.33 -17.02
C ARG A 231 16.49 2.73 -18.08
N LEU A 232 17.78 2.81 -17.84
CA LEU A 232 18.78 2.17 -18.69
C LEU A 232 18.64 0.64 -18.61
N PRO A 233 18.66 -0.08 -19.73
CA PRO A 233 18.60 -1.54 -19.74
C PRO A 233 19.83 -2.13 -19.00
N ILE A 234 19.56 -3.10 -18.12
CA ILE A 234 20.61 -3.83 -17.44
C ILE A 234 21.32 -4.71 -18.48
N LYS A 235 22.60 -4.46 -18.70
CA LYS A 235 23.43 -5.34 -19.53
C LYS A 235 23.89 -6.51 -18.68
N ASN A 236 23.29 -7.67 -18.86
CA ASN A 236 23.76 -8.91 -18.27
C ASN A 236 24.94 -9.43 -19.10
N CYS A 237 26.09 -9.66 -18.47
CA CYS A 237 27.26 -10.30 -19.07
C CYS A 237 27.54 -11.58 -18.30
N VAL A 238 27.49 -12.71 -18.98
CA VAL A 238 27.97 -13.98 -18.42
C VAL A 238 29.46 -14.00 -18.66
N VAL A 239 30.23 -13.96 -17.57
CA VAL A 239 31.70 -14.02 -17.63
C VAL A 239 32.17 -15.34 -17.09
N ASP A 240 33.19 -15.88 -17.71
CA ASP A 240 33.96 -17.06 -17.29
C ASP A 240 34.83 -16.70 -16.06
N THR A 241 35.16 -17.68 -15.23
CA THR A 241 36.04 -17.53 -14.05
C THR A 241 37.42 -16.99 -14.37
N SER A 242 37.84 -16.99 -15.65
CA SER A 242 39.11 -16.42 -16.15
C SER A 242 39.04 -14.91 -16.38
N TYR A 243 37.85 -14.29 -16.32
CA TYR A 243 37.73 -12.84 -16.50
C TYR A 243 38.15 -12.12 -15.21
N ARG A 244 39.27 -11.43 -15.29
CA ARG A 244 39.82 -10.53 -14.25
C ARG A 244 39.82 -9.10 -14.75
#